data_6db84ab2ee39d28e70bf1fdb616772f1
#
_entry.id   6db84ab2ee39d28e70bf1fdb616772f1
#
_cell.length_a   1.000
_cell.length_b   1.000
_cell.length_c   1.000
_cell.angle_alpha   90.00
_cell.angle_beta   90.00
_cell.angle_gamma   90.00
#
_symmetry.space_group_name_H-M   'P 1'
#
loop_
_entity.id
_entity.type
_entity.pdbx_description
1 polymer ?
#
loop_
_entity_poly.entity_id
_entity_poly.type
_entity_poly.pdbx_seq_one_letter_code
_entity_poly.pdbx_strand_id
1 'polypeptide(L)'
;TARVAVNRYWQMFFGNGLVKTAEDFGNQGALPSHPQLLDYLALEFQHSEWDIKHLHRLIVSSATYQQTSHVGRDKYIADPENLLLTRGPRMRLTAEPVRDNVLAVSGLLLNTVGGPSVYPYQPKGIWLELNNRPGYSRAYPQGTGKQLYRRSLYTFWKRTVPSPMMKTLDAPE
;
A
#
# COMPACT_ATOMS: atom_id res chain seq x y z
N THR A 1 -13.03 17.99 1.54
CA THR A 1 -11.82 17.30 2.08
C THR A 1 -12.12 15.84 2.40
N ALA A 2 -13.20 15.49 3.12
CA ALA A 2 -13.53 14.11 3.50
C ALA A 2 -13.71 13.19 2.29
N ARG A 3 -14.46 13.58 1.25
CA ARG A 3 -14.62 12.81 0.02
C ARG A 3 -13.29 12.48 -0.65
N VAL A 4 -12.34 13.43 -0.71
CA VAL A 4 -11.02 13.20 -1.32
C VAL A 4 -10.20 12.21 -0.50
N ALA A 5 -10.19 12.35 0.83
CA ALA A 5 -9.49 11.43 1.73
C ALA A 5 -10.06 10.00 1.63
N VAL A 6 -11.38 9.87 1.72
CA VAL A 6 -12.08 8.59 1.57
C VAL A 6 -11.79 7.94 0.22
N ASN A 7 -11.82 8.70 -0.87
CA ASN A 7 -11.54 8.18 -2.21
C ASN A 7 -10.11 7.61 -2.32
N ARG A 8 -9.13 8.29 -1.73
CA ARG A 8 -7.74 7.82 -1.68
C ARG A 8 -7.58 6.54 -0.85
N TYR A 9 -8.22 6.47 0.32
CA TYR A 9 -8.24 5.23 1.11
C TYR A 9 -8.96 4.11 0.40
N TRP A 10 -10.11 4.38 -0.23
CA TRP A 10 -10.83 3.41 -1.04
C TRP A 10 -9.96 2.83 -2.16
N GLN A 11 -9.24 3.68 -2.88
CA GLN A 11 -8.34 3.27 -3.95
C GLN A 11 -7.24 2.30 -3.47
N MET A 12 -6.76 2.45 -2.23
CA MET A 12 -5.77 1.53 -1.66
C MET A 12 -6.31 0.11 -1.49
N PHE A 13 -7.63 -0.07 -1.35
CA PHE A 13 -8.27 -1.37 -1.17
C PHE A 13 -8.83 -1.95 -2.47
N PHE A 14 -9.26 -1.11 -3.40
CA PHE A 14 -9.96 -1.54 -4.61
C PHE A 14 -9.17 -1.30 -5.91
N GLY A 15 -8.04 -0.61 -5.84
CA GLY A 15 -7.23 -0.24 -7.00
C GLY A 15 -7.71 1.03 -7.70
N ASN A 16 -9.01 1.20 -7.89
CA ASN A 16 -9.65 2.41 -8.42
C ASN A 16 -10.38 3.15 -7.30
N GLY A 17 -10.36 4.49 -7.36
CA GLY A 17 -11.21 5.31 -6.50
C GLY A 17 -12.68 5.25 -6.94
N LEU A 18 -13.59 5.61 -6.04
CA LEU A 18 -15.00 5.88 -6.38
C LEU A 18 -15.10 7.03 -7.38
N VAL A 19 -14.18 7.99 -7.30
CA VAL A 19 -13.87 8.96 -8.35
C VAL A 19 -12.55 8.54 -9.00
N LYS A 20 -12.58 8.21 -10.27
CA LYS A 20 -11.42 7.67 -11.00
C LYS A 20 -10.27 8.70 -11.08
N THR A 21 -10.59 9.98 -11.24
CA THR A 21 -9.63 11.08 -11.24
C THR A 21 -9.33 11.52 -9.80
N ALA A 22 -8.54 10.72 -9.05
CA ALA A 22 -8.27 10.96 -7.63
C ALA A 22 -7.60 12.32 -7.36
N GLU A 23 -6.94 12.90 -8.35
CA GLU A 23 -6.27 14.20 -8.26
C GLU A 23 -7.17 15.37 -8.69
N ASP A 24 -8.32 15.09 -9.33
CA ASP A 24 -9.25 16.12 -9.80
C ASP A 24 -10.70 15.74 -9.41
N PHE A 25 -11.23 16.43 -8.42
CA PHE A 25 -12.62 16.41 -7.97
C PHE A 25 -13.42 17.62 -8.45
N GLY A 26 -12.84 18.40 -9.38
CA GLY A 26 -13.46 19.57 -9.96
C GLY A 26 -14.32 19.26 -11.19
N ASN A 27 -14.67 20.31 -11.91
CA ASN A 27 -15.57 20.22 -13.06
C ASN A 27 -15.02 19.41 -14.25
N GLN A 28 -13.69 19.18 -14.29
CA GLN A 28 -13.04 18.38 -15.33
C GLN A 28 -12.78 16.95 -14.88
N GLY A 29 -12.99 16.65 -13.59
CA GLY A 29 -12.83 15.33 -13.03
C GLY A 29 -13.97 14.37 -13.40
N ALA A 30 -13.72 13.08 -13.24
CA ALA A 30 -14.75 12.07 -13.43
C ALA A 30 -15.82 12.15 -12.34
N LEU A 31 -17.06 11.88 -12.71
CA LEU A 31 -18.12 11.73 -11.72
C LEU A 31 -17.89 10.45 -10.89
N PRO A 32 -18.32 10.44 -9.63
CA PRO A 32 -18.19 9.25 -8.80
C PRO A 32 -19.07 8.10 -9.35
N SER A 33 -18.49 6.89 -9.39
CA SER A 33 -19.24 5.68 -9.80
C SER A 33 -20.40 5.36 -8.85
N HIS A 34 -20.22 5.64 -7.56
CA HIS A 34 -21.20 5.42 -6.49
C HIS A 34 -21.30 6.65 -5.60
N PRO A 35 -22.02 7.72 -6.01
CA PRO A 35 -22.03 9.00 -5.29
C PRO A 35 -22.58 8.86 -3.87
N GLN A 36 -23.63 8.09 -3.66
CA GLN A 36 -24.22 7.87 -2.35
C GLN A 36 -23.26 7.15 -1.38
N LEU A 37 -22.49 6.17 -1.89
CA LEU A 37 -21.48 5.48 -1.11
C LEU A 37 -20.35 6.42 -0.70
N LEU A 38 -19.87 7.25 -1.64
CA LEU A 38 -18.84 8.23 -1.36
C LEU A 38 -19.29 9.23 -0.28
N ASP A 39 -20.54 9.68 -0.35
CA ASP A 39 -21.11 10.60 0.63
C ASP A 39 -21.29 9.95 1.99
N TYR A 40 -21.81 8.73 2.03
CA TYR A 40 -21.94 7.96 3.27
C TYR A 40 -20.59 7.77 3.95
N LEU A 41 -19.58 7.29 3.23
CA LEU A 41 -18.25 7.08 3.80
C LEU A 41 -17.59 8.40 4.23
N ALA A 42 -17.84 9.50 3.52
CA ALA A 42 -17.29 10.81 3.88
C ALA A 42 -17.92 11.36 5.16
N LEU A 43 -19.23 11.18 5.34
CA LEU A 43 -19.94 11.56 6.57
C LEU A 43 -19.51 10.69 7.75
N GLU A 44 -19.44 9.36 7.53
CA GLU A 44 -19.01 8.41 8.57
C GLU A 44 -17.58 8.71 9.04
N PHE A 45 -16.68 9.05 8.11
CA PHE A 45 -15.31 9.43 8.42
C PHE A 45 -15.24 10.73 9.25
N GLN A 46 -16.12 11.69 8.98
CA GLN A 46 -16.23 12.91 9.81
C GLN A 46 -16.82 12.62 11.19
N HIS A 47 -17.89 11.82 11.27
CA HIS A 47 -18.55 11.47 12.53
C HIS A 47 -17.64 10.65 13.44
N SER A 48 -16.75 9.83 12.89
CA SER A 48 -15.75 9.09 13.65
C SER A 48 -14.52 9.93 14.04
N GLU A 49 -14.62 11.27 13.97
CA GLU A 49 -13.52 12.19 14.27
C GLU A 49 -12.26 11.93 13.43
N TRP A 50 -12.47 11.56 12.16
CA TRP A 50 -11.41 11.24 11.20
C TRP A 50 -10.59 9.98 11.57
N ASP A 51 -11.21 9.01 12.26
CA ASP A 51 -10.56 7.75 12.60
C ASP A 51 -10.34 6.88 11.32
N ILE A 52 -9.10 6.89 10.85
CA ILE A 52 -8.68 6.12 9.67
C ILE A 52 -8.86 4.61 9.90
N LYS A 53 -8.62 4.12 11.12
CA LYS A 53 -8.76 2.70 11.42
C LYS A 53 -10.23 2.25 11.43
N HIS A 54 -11.13 3.13 11.87
CA HIS A 54 -12.56 2.91 11.76
C HIS A 54 -12.97 2.78 10.29
N LEU A 55 -12.58 3.75 9.45
CA LEU A 55 -12.85 3.72 8.02
C LEU A 55 -12.30 2.44 7.33
N HIS A 56 -11.07 2.06 7.65
CA HIS A 56 -10.47 0.82 7.10
C HIS A 56 -11.26 -0.42 7.54
N ARG A 57 -11.64 -0.52 8.81
CA ARG A 57 -12.47 -1.65 9.28
C ARG A 57 -13.82 -1.69 8.56
N LEU A 58 -14.47 -0.55 8.39
CA LEU A 58 -15.74 -0.45 7.67
C LEU A 58 -15.61 -0.98 6.22
N ILE A 59 -14.52 -0.60 5.52
CA ILE A 59 -14.24 -1.06 4.15
C ILE A 59 -13.99 -2.57 4.12
N VAL A 60 -13.05 -3.09 4.91
CA VAL A 60 -12.64 -4.50 4.81
C VAL A 60 -13.66 -5.49 5.36
N SER A 61 -14.56 -5.04 6.25
CA SER A 61 -15.67 -5.85 6.75
C SER A 61 -16.90 -5.82 5.82
N SER A 62 -16.90 -4.96 4.79
CA SER A 62 -18.02 -4.88 3.85
C SER A 62 -18.15 -6.14 2.99
N ALA A 63 -19.37 -6.53 2.68
CA ALA A 63 -19.64 -7.62 1.73
C ALA A 63 -18.99 -7.37 0.37
N THR A 64 -18.88 -6.11 -0.04
CA THR A 64 -18.23 -5.71 -1.29
C THR A 64 -16.74 -6.06 -1.31
N TYR A 65 -16.01 -5.86 -0.22
CA TYR A 65 -14.59 -6.21 -0.14
C TYR A 65 -14.38 -7.73 0.00
N GLN A 66 -15.28 -8.40 0.69
CA GLN A 66 -15.20 -9.85 0.97
C GLN A 66 -15.69 -10.75 -0.18
N GLN A 67 -16.15 -10.18 -1.29
CA GLN A 67 -16.54 -10.97 -2.46
C GLN A 67 -15.37 -11.75 -3.04
N THR A 68 -15.67 -12.85 -3.74
CA THR A 68 -14.70 -13.54 -4.58
C THR A 68 -14.17 -12.61 -5.69
N SER A 69 -12.88 -12.72 -6.01
CA SER A 69 -12.28 -12.05 -7.16
C SER A 69 -12.51 -12.80 -8.50
N HIS A 70 -13.06 -14.03 -8.44
CA HIS A 70 -13.35 -14.84 -9.60
C HIS A 70 -14.78 -14.58 -10.09
N VAL A 71 -14.89 -14.19 -11.36
CA VAL A 71 -16.17 -14.00 -12.04
C VAL A 71 -16.12 -14.62 -13.42
N GLY A 72 -17.29 -14.95 -13.98
CA GLY A 72 -17.40 -15.42 -15.36
C GLY A 72 -16.90 -14.37 -16.36
N ARG A 73 -16.49 -14.86 -17.55
CA ARG A 73 -15.92 -14.03 -18.62
C ARG A 73 -16.83 -12.87 -19.01
N ASP A 74 -18.13 -13.11 -19.10
CA ASP A 74 -19.10 -12.08 -19.52
C ASP A 74 -19.15 -10.89 -18.55
N LYS A 75 -19.15 -11.16 -17.24
CA LYS A 75 -19.08 -10.12 -16.21
C LYS A 75 -17.76 -9.37 -16.24
N TYR A 76 -16.65 -10.08 -16.50
CA TYR A 76 -15.34 -9.46 -16.64
C TYR A 76 -15.27 -8.52 -17.85
N ILE A 77 -15.86 -8.92 -19.00
CA ILE A 77 -15.90 -8.09 -20.21
C ILE A 77 -16.80 -6.87 -20.02
N ALA A 78 -17.92 -7.02 -19.30
CA ALA A 78 -18.86 -5.93 -19.04
C ALA A 78 -18.28 -4.84 -18.11
N ASP A 79 -17.40 -5.21 -17.17
CA ASP A 79 -16.78 -4.28 -16.22
C ASP A 79 -15.30 -4.67 -15.97
N PRO A 80 -14.42 -4.46 -16.96
CA PRO A 80 -13.02 -4.89 -16.87
C PRO A 80 -12.25 -4.19 -15.74
N GLU A 81 -12.55 -2.93 -15.45
CA GLU A 81 -11.93 -2.14 -14.39
C GLU A 81 -12.57 -2.33 -13.01
N ASN A 82 -13.63 -3.15 -12.92
CA ASN A 82 -14.39 -3.37 -11.68
C ASN A 82 -14.94 -2.07 -11.05
N LEU A 83 -15.37 -1.13 -11.88
CA LEU A 83 -15.95 0.14 -11.42
C LEU A 83 -17.31 -0.05 -10.75
N LEU A 84 -18.04 -1.09 -11.15
CA LEU A 84 -19.35 -1.44 -10.58
C LEU A 84 -19.24 -2.34 -9.34
N LEU A 85 -18.03 -2.64 -8.89
CA LEU A 85 -17.75 -3.45 -7.69
C LEU A 85 -18.42 -4.84 -7.74
N THR A 86 -18.44 -5.46 -8.91
CA THR A 86 -19.08 -6.76 -9.14
C THR A 86 -18.27 -7.96 -8.68
N ARG A 87 -17.02 -7.74 -8.25
CA ARG A 87 -16.07 -8.75 -7.74
C ARG A 87 -15.12 -8.16 -6.72
N GLY A 88 -14.48 -9.01 -5.94
CA GLY A 88 -13.39 -8.61 -5.07
C GLY A 88 -12.19 -8.06 -5.87
N PRO A 89 -11.41 -7.14 -5.30
CA PRO A 89 -10.27 -6.53 -6.00
C PRO A 89 -9.17 -7.56 -6.27
N ARG A 90 -8.46 -7.39 -7.40
CA ARG A 90 -7.23 -8.10 -7.73
C ARG A 90 -6.18 -7.08 -8.10
N MET A 91 -5.36 -6.70 -7.13
CA MET A 91 -4.30 -5.73 -7.33
C MET A 91 -2.98 -6.28 -6.79
N ARG A 92 -1.89 -5.87 -7.41
CA ARG A 92 -0.55 -6.19 -6.92
C ARG A 92 -0.24 -5.34 -5.69
N LEU A 93 0.25 -5.98 -4.64
CA LEU A 93 0.77 -5.26 -3.49
C LEU A 93 2.11 -4.60 -3.86
N THR A 94 2.40 -3.44 -3.26
CA THR A 94 3.72 -2.83 -3.33
C THR A 94 4.74 -3.64 -2.52
N ALA A 95 6.03 -3.35 -2.70
CA ALA A 95 7.12 -4.13 -2.12
C ALA A 95 7.07 -4.24 -0.59
N GLU A 96 6.75 -3.12 0.07
CA GLU A 96 6.71 -3.05 1.53
C GLU A 96 5.62 -3.96 2.14
N PRO A 97 4.35 -3.88 1.70
CA PRO A 97 3.31 -4.81 2.15
C PRO A 97 3.61 -6.27 1.82
N VAL A 98 4.25 -6.59 0.68
CA VAL A 98 4.64 -7.98 0.36
C VAL A 98 5.60 -8.52 1.41
N ARG A 99 6.68 -7.78 1.71
CA ARG A 99 7.64 -8.18 2.74
C ARG A 99 6.98 -8.28 4.12
N ASP A 100 6.18 -7.27 4.50
CA ASP A 100 5.52 -7.25 5.80
C ASP A 100 4.53 -8.42 5.96
N ASN A 101 3.83 -8.80 4.90
CA ASN A 101 2.95 -9.96 4.89
C ASN A 101 3.72 -11.27 5.09
N VAL A 102 4.85 -11.45 4.38
CA VAL A 102 5.71 -12.63 4.58
C VAL A 102 6.19 -12.72 6.04
N LEU A 103 6.63 -11.60 6.62
CA LEU A 103 7.05 -11.56 8.02
C LEU A 103 5.88 -11.83 8.98
N ALA A 104 4.68 -11.35 8.67
CA ALA A 104 3.50 -11.55 9.50
C ALA A 104 3.06 -13.02 9.52
N VAL A 105 2.92 -13.66 8.34
CA VAL A 105 2.48 -15.06 8.25
C VAL A 105 3.52 -16.05 8.81
N SER A 106 4.82 -15.68 8.78
CA SER A 106 5.89 -16.47 9.41
C SER A 106 6.03 -16.25 10.91
N GLY A 107 5.25 -15.33 11.50
CA GLY A 107 5.34 -15.00 12.93
C GLY A 107 6.58 -14.20 13.32
N LEU A 108 7.37 -13.71 12.35
CA LEU A 108 8.61 -12.98 12.60
C LEU A 108 8.41 -11.47 12.71
N LEU A 109 7.28 -10.93 12.24
CA LEU A 109 7.06 -9.49 12.19
C LEU A 109 7.14 -8.84 13.58
N LEU A 110 8.10 -7.92 13.73
CA LEU A 110 8.16 -7.05 14.90
C LEU A 110 7.34 -5.77 14.66
N ASN A 111 6.17 -5.68 15.26
CA ASN A 111 5.25 -4.55 15.11
C ASN A 111 5.49 -3.45 16.15
N THR A 112 6.74 -2.96 16.26
CA THR A 112 7.09 -1.82 17.11
C THR A 112 6.97 -0.53 16.32
N VAL A 113 6.21 0.43 16.83
CA VAL A 113 6.00 1.75 16.22
C VAL A 113 7.07 2.73 16.70
N GLY A 114 7.56 3.57 15.79
CA GLY A 114 8.57 4.61 16.09
C GLY A 114 10.01 4.08 16.15
N GLY A 115 10.93 4.95 16.49
CA GLY A 115 12.36 4.65 16.57
C GLY A 115 13.12 4.81 15.25
N PRO A 116 14.44 4.56 15.26
CA PRO A 116 15.30 4.77 14.10
C PRO A 116 15.06 3.75 12.99
N SER A 117 15.55 4.06 11.81
CA SER A 117 15.58 3.12 10.68
C SER A 117 16.37 1.87 11.02
N VAL A 118 15.97 0.75 10.40
CA VAL A 118 16.62 -0.54 10.54
C VAL A 118 17.24 -0.98 9.22
N TYR A 119 18.22 -1.87 9.32
CA TYR A 119 18.99 -2.37 8.20
C TYR A 119 18.77 -3.87 8.05
N PRO A 120 17.73 -4.32 7.34
CA PRO A 120 17.47 -5.74 7.12
C PRO A 120 18.58 -6.38 6.30
N TYR A 121 18.51 -7.71 6.12
CA TYR A 121 19.47 -8.45 5.33
C TYR A 121 19.63 -7.87 3.92
N GLN A 122 20.87 -7.76 3.48
CA GLN A 122 21.27 -7.50 2.08
C GLN A 122 22.48 -8.38 1.72
N PRO A 123 22.65 -8.72 0.42
CA PRO A 123 23.84 -9.41 -0.05
C PRO A 123 25.10 -8.64 0.30
N LYS A 124 26.14 -9.36 0.75
CA LYS A 124 27.44 -8.74 1.07
C LYS A 124 28.06 -8.11 -0.17
N GLY A 125 28.71 -6.95 0.01
CA GLY A 125 29.49 -6.29 -1.05
C GLY A 125 28.70 -5.37 -1.97
N ILE A 126 27.38 -5.47 -2.02
CA ILE A 126 26.56 -4.68 -2.96
C ILE A 126 26.77 -3.16 -2.82
N TRP A 127 26.99 -2.67 -1.62
CA TRP A 127 27.26 -1.25 -1.43
C TRP A 127 28.63 -0.83 -1.92
N LEU A 128 29.63 -1.74 -1.89
CA LEU A 128 30.95 -1.51 -2.43
C LEU A 128 30.93 -1.47 -3.96
N GLU A 129 30.18 -2.37 -4.58
CA GLU A 129 30.07 -2.48 -6.05
C GLU A 129 29.35 -1.29 -6.67
N LEU A 130 28.23 -0.86 -6.05
CA LEU A 130 27.39 0.21 -6.57
C LEU A 130 27.86 1.62 -6.18
N ASN A 131 28.82 1.75 -5.26
CA ASN A 131 29.23 3.05 -4.73
C ASN A 131 30.75 3.21 -4.66
N ASN A 132 31.37 3.40 -5.81
CA ASN A 132 32.83 3.58 -5.96
C ASN A 132 33.34 4.99 -5.65
N ARG A 133 32.51 5.94 -5.25
CA ARG A 133 32.93 7.33 -5.02
C ARG A 133 33.50 7.51 -3.61
N PRO A 134 34.66 8.22 -3.46
CA PRO A 134 35.19 8.62 -2.16
C PRO A 134 34.18 9.48 -1.39
N GLY A 135 34.12 9.30 -0.06
CA GLY A 135 33.24 10.09 0.80
C GLY A 135 31.83 9.52 1.02
N TYR A 136 31.41 8.49 0.29
CA TYR A 136 30.15 7.82 0.54
C TYR A 136 30.33 6.57 1.40
N SER A 137 29.35 6.30 2.27
CA SER A 137 29.37 5.06 3.07
C SER A 137 29.35 3.84 2.16
N ARG A 138 30.42 3.04 2.23
CA ARG A 138 30.57 1.79 1.47
C ARG A 138 30.15 0.57 2.27
N ALA A 139 30.04 0.72 3.58
CA ALA A 139 29.64 -0.35 4.47
C ALA A 139 28.14 -0.31 4.71
N TYR A 140 27.50 -1.46 4.57
CA TYR A 140 26.12 -1.66 4.99
C TYR A 140 26.12 -2.13 6.45
N PRO A 141 25.64 -1.34 7.41
CA PRO A 141 25.62 -1.72 8.82
C PRO A 141 24.42 -2.62 9.11
N GLN A 142 24.43 -3.83 8.56
CA GLN A 142 23.34 -4.78 8.74
C GLN A 142 22.96 -4.92 10.22
N GLY A 143 21.67 -4.79 10.51
CA GLY A 143 21.11 -5.00 11.83
C GLY A 143 21.20 -6.46 12.28
N THR A 144 20.91 -6.69 13.55
CA THR A 144 20.94 -8.02 14.16
C THR A 144 19.65 -8.34 14.92
N GLY A 145 19.38 -9.63 15.12
CA GLY A 145 18.25 -10.11 15.90
C GLY A 145 16.90 -9.54 15.40
N LYS A 146 16.07 -9.05 16.31
CA LYS A 146 14.73 -8.55 16.02
C LYS A 146 14.68 -7.34 15.09
N GLN A 147 15.76 -6.57 14.95
CA GLN A 147 15.82 -5.43 14.03
C GLN A 147 15.64 -5.84 12.56
N LEU A 148 16.03 -7.06 12.21
CA LEU A 148 15.88 -7.60 10.85
C LEU A 148 14.41 -7.78 10.44
N TYR A 149 13.50 -7.85 11.40
CA TYR A 149 12.10 -8.23 11.20
C TYR A 149 11.10 -7.10 11.46
N ARG A 150 11.58 -5.87 11.58
CA ARG A 150 10.70 -4.69 11.67
C ARG A 150 9.95 -4.47 10.36
N ARG A 151 8.82 -3.76 10.46
CA ARG A 151 8.02 -3.36 9.29
C ARG A 151 8.87 -2.63 8.27
N SER A 152 8.57 -2.85 6.99
CA SER A 152 9.30 -2.28 5.86
C SER A 152 9.32 -0.75 5.85
N LEU A 153 8.31 -0.11 6.45
CA LEU A 153 8.27 1.34 6.69
C LEU A 153 9.52 1.86 7.41
N TYR A 154 10.15 1.06 8.26
CA TYR A 154 11.35 1.43 9.01
C TYR A 154 12.66 1.02 8.34
N THR A 155 12.62 0.39 7.16
CA THR A 155 13.81 0.00 6.42
C THR A 155 14.57 1.24 5.96
N PHE A 156 15.87 1.29 6.24
CA PHE A 156 16.73 2.36 5.75
C PHE A 156 16.74 2.36 4.22
N TRP A 157 16.44 3.51 3.64
CA TRP A 157 16.41 3.70 2.20
C TRP A 157 17.57 4.59 1.75
N LYS A 158 18.38 4.08 0.82
CA LYS A 158 19.45 4.85 0.19
C LYS A 158 19.21 4.89 -1.31
N ARG A 159 18.95 6.09 -1.84
CA ARG A 159 18.62 6.29 -3.26
C ARG A 159 19.65 5.69 -4.23
N THR A 160 20.93 5.79 -3.90
CA THR A 160 22.03 5.28 -4.76
C THR A 160 22.21 3.77 -4.69
N VAL A 161 21.71 3.12 -3.63
CA VAL A 161 21.78 1.68 -3.41
C VAL A 161 20.49 1.22 -2.75
N PRO A 162 19.38 1.17 -3.48
CA PRO A 162 18.12 0.70 -2.93
C PRO A 162 18.22 -0.77 -2.50
N SER A 163 17.33 -1.17 -1.59
CA SER A 163 17.28 -2.57 -1.13
C SER A 163 16.99 -3.51 -2.32
N PRO A 164 17.86 -4.51 -2.60
CA PRO A 164 17.67 -5.41 -3.75
C PRO A 164 16.33 -6.13 -3.71
N MET A 165 15.90 -6.57 -2.53
CA MET A 165 14.62 -7.24 -2.36
C MET A 165 13.45 -6.31 -2.72
N MET A 166 13.49 -5.06 -2.27
CA MET A 166 12.47 -4.07 -2.58
C MET A 166 12.44 -3.75 -4.07
N LYS A 167 13.63 -3.60 -4.68
CA LYS A 167 13.75 -3.33 -6.11
C LYS A 167 13.20 -4.48 -6.97
N THR A 168 13.43 -5.73 -6.58
CA THR A 168 12.86 -6.91 -7.25
C THR A 168 11.33 -6.93 -7.19
N LEU A 169 10.75 -6.28 -6.21
CA LEU A 169 9.30 -6.16 -6.02
C LEU A 169 8.72 -4.82 -6.53
N ASP A 170 9.45 -4.11 -7.40
CA ASP A 170 9.07 -2.82 -7.99
C ASP A 170 8.78 -1.73 -6.95
N ALA A 171 9.62 -1.61 -5.92
CA ALA A 171 9.54 -0.48 -5.02
C ALA A 171 9.86 0.84 -5.76
N PRO A 172 9.27 1.97 -5.36
CA PRO A 172 9.58 3.27 -5.94
C PRO A 172 11.08 3.60 -5.87
N GLU A 173 11.61 4.25 -6.91
CA GLU A 173 13.02 4.70 -7.00
C GLU A 173 13.21 6.14 -6.51
#